data_43b000e8b28044c936ff91f069f0b381
#
_entry.id   43b000e8b28044c936ff91f069f0b381
#
_cell.length_a   1.000
_cell.length_b   1.000
_cell.length_c   1.000
_cell.angle_alpha   90.00
_cell.angle_beta   90.00
_cell.angle_gamma   90.00
#
_symmetry.space_group_name_H-M   'P 1'
#
loop_
_entity.id
_entity.type
_entity.pdbx_description
1 polymer ?
#
loop_
_entity_poly.entity_id
_entity_poly.type
_entity_poly.pdbx_seq_one_letter_code
_entity_poly.pdbx_strand_id
1 'polypeptide(L)'
;IFRRLVAVCLKHGAVPIGGMATHLPNADEQVNEEAANAIRADKVWEAENGFLRGWTAHIYHQKTAADPFKELHATGWQPTEAMKEPDNFPVMIETPKGPITQEGSRRNIRTIIEYVEGWLNGRGAKGIDSLDGHSGVHPALMEDLATARISVAQTAQRVVHGAVCADTERSHDLALIKELTRSEGADIIERLGNKADSSTKARYRESEQIVLGWIKRYTKFDFRSLGSYTRDELHRQGTSPDAF
;
A
#
# COMPACT_ATOMS: atom_id res chain seq x y z
N ILE A 1 16.73 -2.61 -8.40
CA ILE A 1 16.28 -1.19 -8.40
C ILE A 1 16.95 -0.43 -7.24
N PHE A 2 16.80 -0.87 -5.95
CA PHE A 2 17.25 -0.12 -4.77
C PHE A 2 18.76 0.15 -4.76
N ARG A 3 19.61 -0.83 -5.03
CA ARG A 3 21.07 -0.64 -5.09
C ARG A 3 21.50 0.35 -6.18
N ARG A 4 20.82 0.34 -7.33
CA ARG A 4 21.08 1.33 -8.38
C ARG A 4 20.67 2.74 -7.94
N LEU A 5 19.53 2.89 -7.25
CA LEU A 5 19.13 4.17 -6.67
C LEU A 5 20.21 4.72 -5.72
N VAL A 6 20.69 3.87 -4.80
CA VAL A 6 21.78 4.22 -3.89
C VAL A 6 23.03 4.64 -4.65
N ALA A 7 23.45 3.85 -5.65
CA ALA A 7 24.64 4.14 -6.44
C ALA A 7 24.54 5.50 -7.17
N VAL A 8 23.38 5.77 -7.79
CA VAL A 8 23.13 7.06 -8.45
C VAL A 8 23.20 8.22 -7.45
N CYS A 9 22.54 8.09 -6.30
CA CYS A 9 22.59 9.12 -5.26
C CYS A 9 24.01 9.38 -4.79
N LEU A 10 24.75 8.34 -4.42
CA LEU A 10 26.12 8.47 -3.92
C LEU A 10 27.07 9.05 -4.97
N LYS A 11 26.96 8.62 -6.24
CA LYS A 11 27.76 9.14 -7.36
C LYS A 11 27.60 10.64 -7.54
N HIS A 12 26.41 11.17 -7.32
CA HIS A 12 26.08 12.58 -7.48
C HIS A 12 26.08 13.38 -6.17
N GLY A 13 26.58 12.82 -5.07
CA GLY A 13 26.63 13.48 -3.77
C GLY A 13 25.26 13.70 -3.11
N ALA A 14 24.23 12.99 -3.57
CA ALA A 14 22.91 13.01 -2.95
C ALA A 14 22.81 11.98 -1.81
N VAL A 15 21.96 12.26 -0.83
CA VAL A 15 21.71 11.34 0.30
C VAL A 15 20.63 10.34 -0.10
N PRO A 16 20.95 9.04 -0.25
CA PRO A 16 19.93 8.02 -0.49
C PRO A 16 19.09 7.81 0.78
N ILE A 17 17.77 7.93 0.64
CA ILE A 17 16.81 7.73 1.71
C ILE A 17 16.00 6.48 1.36
N GLY A 18 15.91 5.54 2.30
CA GLY A 18 15.15 4.29 2.16
C GLY A 18 13.64 4.48 2.24
N GLY A 19 12.93 3.39 2.32
CA GLY A 19 11.48 3.36 2.40
C GLY A 19 10.92 3.84 3.74
N MET A 20 9.61 4.08 3.76
CA MET A 20 8.88 4.43 4.98
C MET A 20 8.42 3.16 5.69
N ALA A 21 8.75 3.02 6.97
CA ALA A 21 8.14 2.04 7.84
C ALA A 21 6.70 2.48 8.15
N THR A 22 5.72 1.71 7.70
CA THR A 22 4.30 2.08 7.71
C THR A 22 3.54 1.63 8.95
N HIS A 23 4.17 0.84 9.82
CA HIS A 23 3.57 0.32 11.03
C HIS A 23 3.14 1.45 11.99
N LEU A 24 1.93 1.33 12.51
CA LEU A 24 1.38 2.23 13.51
C LEU A 24 1.42 1.58 14.89
N PRO A 25 1.52 2.38 15.98
CA PRO A 25 1.49 1.85 17.34
C PRO A 25 0.12 1.24 17.66
N ASN A 26 0.13 0.21 18.50
CA ASN A 26 -1.04 -0.47 19.02
C ASN A 26 -1.10 -0.35 20.57
N ALA A 27 -2.26 -0.61 21.16
CA ALA A 27 -2.40 -0.70 22.60
C ALA A 27 -1.80 -2.00 23.17
N ASP A 28 -1.68 -3.04 22.35
CA ASP A 28 -1.04 -4.30 22.67
C ASP A 28 0.48 -4.21 22.45
N GLU A 29 1.24 -4.51 23.50
CA GLU A 29 2.70 -4.43 23.50
C GLU A 29 3.35 -5.50 22.60
N GLN A 30 2.76 -6.69 22.51
CA GLN A 30 3.26 -7.76 21.63
C GLN A 30 3.16 -7.35 20.14
N VAL A 31 2.06 -6.69 19.77
CA VAL A 31 1.87 -6.15 18.42
C VAL A 31 2.89 -5.04 18.12
N ASN A 32 3.21 -4.19 19.11
CA ASN A 32 4.26 -3.18 18.96
C ASN A 32 5.65 -3.80 18.82
N GLU A 33 5.94 -4.88 19.52
CA GLU A 33 7.21 -5.60 19.41
C GLU A 33 7.36 -6.25 18.02
N GLU A 34 6.31 -6.86 17.50
CA GLU A 34 6.28 -7.39 16.13
C GLU A 34 6.56 -6.29 15.10
N ALA A 35 5.89 -5.13 15.25
CA ALA A 35 6.14 -3.96 14.41
C ALA A 35 7.60 -3.48 14.49
N ALA A 36 8.13 -3.37 15.70
CA ALA A 36 9.51 -2.92 15.93
C ALA A 36 10.54 -3.86 15.30
N ASN A 37 10.33 -5.18 15.42
CA ASN A 37 11.21 -6.19 14.83
C ASN A 37 11.19 -6.12 13.29
N ALA A 38 10.01 -5.99 12.68
CA ALA A 38 9.87 -5.83 11.24
C ALA A 38 10.55 -4.54 10.73
N ILE A 39 10.31 -3.42 11.41
CA ILE A 39 10.95 -2.13 11.09
C ILE A 39 12.46 -2.23 11.19
N ARG A 40 12.98 -2.82 12.29
CA ARG A 40 14.41 -2.95 12.49
C ARG A 40 15.07 -3.79 11.40
N ALA A 41 14.48 -4.93 11.05
CA ALA A 41 15.00 -5.80 10.00
C ALA A 41 15.08 -5.08 8.65
N ASP A 42 14.05 -4.32 8.28
CA ASP A 42 14.00 -3.51 7.07
C ASP A 42 15.11 -2.43 7.06
N LYS A 43 15.25 -1.69 8.17
CA LYS A 43 16.24 -0.61 8.26
C LYS A 43 17.69 -1.10 8.38
N VAL A 44 17.93 -2.27 8.95
CA VAL A 44 19.24 -2.94 8.91
C VAL A 44 19.62 -3.22 7.46
N TRP A 45 18.71 -3.85 6.70
CA TRP A 45 18.94 -4.14 5.29
C TRP A 45 19.20 -2.84 4.48
N GLU A 46 18.41 -1.80 4.68
CA GLU A 46 18.61 -0.52 4.02
C GLU A 46 20.02 0.06 4.33
N ALA A 47 20.39 0.12 5.61
CA ALA A 47 21.69 0.65 6.03
C ALA A 47 22.86 -0.12 5.41
N GLU A 48 22.84 -1.46 5.46
CA GLU A 48 23.88 -2.32 4.89
C GLU A 48 23.96 -2.22 3.35
N ASN A 49 22.89 -1.82 2.68
CA ASN A 49 22.85 -1.60 1.23
C ASN A 49 23.12 -0.15 0.82
N GLY A 50 23.55 0.71 1.75
CA GLY A 50 24.09 2.04 1.48
C GLY A 50 23.06 3.16 1.55
N PHE A 51 21.85 2.92 1.99
CA PHE A 51 20.95 3.99 2.39
C PHE A 51 21.50 4.66 3.65
N LEU A 52 21.42 5.97 3.71
CA LEU A 52 21.95 6.74 4.85
C LEU A 52 20.84 7.19 5.80
N ARG A 53 19.60 7.09 5.41
CA ARG A 53 18.40 7.45 6.18
C ARG A 53 17.22 6.60 5.75
N GLY A 54 16.18 6.56 6.61
CA GLY A 54 14.88 5.95 6.32
C GLY A 54 13.75 6.83 6.80
N TRP A 55 12.52 6.42 6.52
CA TRP A 55 11.30 7.11 6.93
C TRP A 55 10.51 6.21 7.89
N THR A 56 9.65 6.85 8.69
CA THR A 56 8.64 6.18 9.50
C THR A 56 7.34 6.97 9.48
N ALA A 57 6.23 6.26 9.42
CA ALA A 57 4.90 6.86 9.40
C ALA A 57 4.49 7.47 10.74
N HIS A 58 5.05 6.97 11.84
CA HIS A 58 4.68 7.42 13.18
C HIS A 58 5.90 7.62 14.08
N ILE A 59 5.89 8.71 14.84
CA ILE A 59 7.00 9.10 15.73
C ILE A 59 7.35 8.03 16.77
N TYR A 60 6.40 7.22 17.18
CA TYR A 60 6.60 6.10 18.12
C TYR A 60 7.73 5.17 17.68
N HIS A 61 7.86 4.88 16.38
CA HIS A 61 8.87 4.01 15.82
C HIS A 61 10.14 4.72 15.33
N GLN A 62 10.26 6.03 15.56
CA GLN A 62 11.39 6.81 15.04
C GLN A 62 12.74 6.29 15.55
N LYS A 63 12.85 5.96 16.83
CA LYS A 63 14.08 5.39 17.41
C LYS A 63 14.43 4.07 16.77
N THR A 64 13.47 3.14 16.69
CA THR A 64 13.63 1.82 16.08
C THR A 64 14.10 1.92 14.63
N ALA A 65 13.55 2.86 13.86
CA ALA A 65 13.94 3.07 12.47
C ALA A 65 15.31 3.75 12.32
N ALA A 66 15.72 4.59 13.26
CA ALA A 66 16.98 5.35 13.18
C ALA A 66 18.20 4.57 13.71
N ASP A 67 18.00 3.71 14.71
CA ASP A 67 19.10 3.01 15.38
C ASP A 67 19.98 2.19 14.42
N PRO A 68 19.47 1.40 13.46
CA PRO A 68 20.30 0.64 12.53
C PRO A 68 21.31 1.50 11.75
N PHE A 69 20.89 2.66 11.29
CA PHE A 69 21.79 3.59 10.58
C PHE A 69 22.87 4.16 11.51
N LYS A 70 22.51 4.52 12.76
CA LYS A 70 23.46 5.03 13.75
C LYS A 70 24.46 3.96 14.19
N GLU A 71 23.98 2.74 14.41
CA GLU A 71 24.80 1.59 14.80
C GLU A 71 25.84 1.29 13.71
N LEU A 72 25.42 1.21 12.45
CA LEU A 72 26.34 0.98 11.35
C LEU A 72 27.35 2.14 11.19
N HIS A 73 26.89 3.39 11.28
CA HIS A 73 27.77 4.56 11.23
C HIS A 73 28.83 4.56 12.35
N ALA A 74 28.45 4.12 13.57
CA ALA A 74 29.36 4.05 14.72
C ALA A 74 30.50 3.05 14.52
N THR A 75 30.37 2.07 13.61
CA THR A 75 31.46 1.15 13.23
C THR A 75 32.50 1.77 12.31
N GLY A 76 32.27 2.98 11.83
CA GLY A 76 33.09 3.63 10.80
C GLY A 76 32.79 3.13 9.38
N TRP A 77 31.74 2.36 9.19
CA TRP A 77 31.35 1.84 7.88
C TRP A 77 31.09 2.99 6.89
N GLN A 78 31.58 2.81 5.69
CA GLN A 78 31.34 3.74 4.56
C GLN A 78 30.95 2.93 3.32
N PRO A 79 30.07 3.48 2.44
CA PRO A 79 29.80 2.87 1.16
C PRO A 79 31.09 2.65 0.35
N THR A 80 31.25 1.46 -0.19
CA THR A 80 32.40 1.11 -1.04
C THR A 80 32.34 1.86 -2.38
N GLU A 81 33.47 1.99 -3.09
CA GLU A 81 33.48 2.58 -4.44
C GLU A 81 32.58 1.79 -5.41
N ALA A 82 32.52 0.46 -5.27
CA ALA A 82 31.62 -0.37 -6.06
C ALA A 82 30.14 -0.02 -5.84
N MET A 83 29.77 0.41 -4.64
CA MET A 83 28.39 0.84 -4.33
C MET A 83 28.05 2.23 -4.91
N LYS A 84 29.04 3.02 -5.32
CA LYS A 84 28.86 4.34 -5.91
C LYS A 84 28.78 4.28 -7.45
N GLU A 85 28.98 3.10 -8.06
CA GLU A 85 28.96 2.96 -9.51
C GLU A 85 27.65 2.30 -9.97
N PRO A 86 26.73 3.09 -10.62
CA PRO A 86 25.42 2.59 -11.07
C PRO A 86 25.48 1.41 -12.05
N ASP A 87 26.56 1.32 -12.83
CA ASP A 87 26.70 0.26 -13.85
C ASP A 87 26.94 -1.12 -13.22
N ASN A 88 27.37 -1.18 -11.97
CA ASN A 88 27.43 -2.42 -11.20
C ASN A 88 26.05 -2.97 -10.82
N PHE A 89 24.99 -2.15 -10.97
CA PHE A 89 23.61 -2.52 -10.60
C PHE A 89 22.65 -2.26 -11.77
N PRO A 90 22.75 -3.03 -12.87
CA PRO A 90 21.86 -2.88 -14.01
C PRO A 90 20.40 -3.09 -13.57
N VAL A 91 19.50 -2.29 -14.14
CA VAL A 91 18.07 -2.48 -13.90
C VAL A 91 17.61 -3.69 -14.70
N MET A 92 17.37 -4.78 -14.03
CA MET A 92 16.72 -5.96 -14.60
C MET A 92 15.25 -5.92 -14.20
N ILE A 93 14.37 -5.84 -15.20
CA ILE A 93 12.93 -5.90 -15.00
C ILE A 93 12.50 -7.33 -15.31
N GLU A 94 12.34 -8.13 -14.27
CA GLU A 94 11.82 -9.47 -14.37
C GLU A 94 10.35 -9.49 -13.95
N THR A 95 9.54 -10.28 -14.63
CA THR A 95 8.18 -10.54 -14.16
C THR A 95 8.25 -11.32 -12.86
N PRO A 96 7.66 -10.81 -11.75
CA PRO A 96 7.67 -11.54 -10.48
C PRO A 96 7.03 -12.92 -10.65
N LYS A 97 7.71 -13.94 -10.13
CA LYS A 97 7.18 -15.30 -10.08
C LYS A 97 6.39 -15.46 -8.79
N GLY A 98 5.14 -15.82 -8.90
CA GLY A 98 4.27 -16.05 -7.76
C GLY A 98 2.81 -16.20 -8.18
N PRO A 99 1.98 -16.86 -7.38
CA PRO A 99 0.58 -17.03 -7.70
C PRO A 99 -0.15 -15.68 -7.60
N ILE A 100 -1.00 -15.40 -8.57
CA ILE A 100 -2.03 -14.38 -8.45
C ILE A 100 -3.23 -15.06 -7.82
N THR A 101 -3.74 -14.53 -6.70
CA THR A 101 -4.84 -15.13 -5.95
C THR A 101 -6.04 -14.20 -5.86
N GLN A 102 -7.23 -14.78 -5.74
CA GLN A 102 -8.44 -14.01 -5.44
C GLN A 102 -8.32 -13.31 -4.09
N GLU A 103 -7.72 -13.99 -3.09
CA GLU A 103 -7.45 -13.41 -1.79
C GLU A 103 -6.55 -12.18 -1.88
N GLY A 104 -5.49 -12.21 -2.68
CA GLY A 104 -4.63 -11.05 -2.91
C GLY A 104 -5.37 -9.89 -3.60
N SER A 105 -6.34 -10.18 -4.47
CA SER A 105 -7.20 -9.15 -5.07
C SER A 105 -8.21 -8.60 -4.07
N ARG A 106 -8.76 -9.44 -3.20
CA ARG A 106 -9.64 -9.05 -2.10
C ARG A 106 -8.94 -8.06 -1.15
N ARG A 107 -7.68 -8.35 -0.77
CA ARG A 107 -6.88 -7.47 0.08
C ARG A 107 -6.61 -6.11 -0.58
N ASN A 108 -6.26 -6.10 -1.86
CA ASN A 108 -6.11 -4.85 -2.61
C ASN A 108 -7.40 -4.02 -2.59
N ILE A 109 -8.53 -4.64 -2.86
CA ILE A 109 -9.85 -3.99 -2.87
C ILE A 109 -10.18 -3.41 -1.50
N ARG A 110 -9.94 -4.16 -0.42
CA ARG A 110 -10.14 -3.68 0.95
C ARG A 110 -9.28 -2.45 1.23
N THR A 111 -8.00 -2.49 0.89
CA THR A 111 -7.10 -1.32 1.04
C THR A 111 -7.67 -0.10 0.35
N ILE A 112 -8.16 -0.25 -0.89
CA ILE A 112 -8.69 0.88 -1.65
C ILE A 112 -9.99 1.40 -1.02
N ILE A 113 -10.92 0.53 -0.63
CA ILE A 113 -12.20 0.92 0.02
C ILE A 113 -11.90 1.70 1.31
N GLU A 114 -11.04 1.16 2.17
CA GLU A 114 -10.67 1.78 3.44
C GLU A 114 -9.99 3.15 3.25
N TYR A 115 -9.08 3.24 2.28
CA TYR A 115 -8.43 4.51 1.96
C TYR A 115 -9.44 5.54 1.43
N VAL A 116 -10.31 5.17 0.48
CA VAL A 116 -11.31 6.07 -0.11
C VAL A 116 -12.30 6.55 0.95
N GLU A 117 -12.75 5.69 1.87
CA GLU A 117 -13.57 6.13 3.01
C GLU A 117 -12.85 7.16 3.86
N GLY A 118 -11.57 6.93 4.19
CA GLY A 118 -10.75 7.88 4.91
C GLY A 118 -10.65 9.23 4.18
N TRP A 119 -10.43 9.20 2.87
CA TRP A 119 -10.38 10.40 2.03
C TRP A 119 -11.71 11.15 1.99
N LEU A 120 -12.85 10.46 1.84
CA LEU A 120 -14.20 11.04 1.92
C LEU A 120 -14.46 11.67 3.29
N ASN A 121 -13.81 11.16 4.33
CA ASN A 121 -13.86 11.70 5.69
C ASN A 121 -12.78 12.77 5.97
N GLY A 122 -12.13 13.32 4.94
CA GLY A 122 -11.14 14.39 5.04
C GLY A 122 -9.74 13.95 5.49
N ARG A 123 -9.40 12.66 5.41
CA ARG A 123 -8.08 12.13 5.79
C ARG A 123 -7.20 11.93 4.58
N GLY A 124 -5.94 12.32 4.66
CA GLY A 124 -4.93 12.07 3.62
C GLY A 124 -4.29 10.69 3.70
N ALA A 125 -4.37 10.04 4.86
CA ALA A 125 -3.90 8.68 5.12
C ALA A 125 -4.81 7.99 6.13
N LYS A 126 -4.81 6.66 6.15
CA LYS A 126 -5.61 5.84 7.06
C LYS A 126 -4.82 4.65 7.57
N GLY A 127 -4.89 4.38 8.88
CA GLY A 127 -4.39 3.13 9.45
C GLY A 127 -5.37 2.00 9.15
N ILE A 128 -4.86 0.89 8.59
CA ILE A 128 -5.66 -0.29 8.24
C ILE A 128 -5.05 -1.50 8.95
N ASP A 129 -5.82 -2.16 9.81
CA ASP A 129 -5.39 -3.26 10.67
C ASP A 129 -6.13 -4.58 10.41
N SER A 130 -7.02 -4.60 9.46
CA SER A 130 -7.91 -5.76 9.24
C SER A 130 -7.90 -6.31 7.81
N LEU A 131 -6.75 -6.21 7.14
CA LEU A 131 -6.62 -6.72 5.76
C LEU A 131 -6.85 -8.23 5.64
N ASP A 132 -6.50 -8.98 6.68
CA ASP A 132 -6.73 -10.42 6.81
C ASP A 132 -8.06 -10.78 7.50
N GLY A 133 -8.78 -9.79 7.97
CA GLY A 133 -10.05 -9.97 8.66
C GLY A 133 -10.00 -9.98 10.18
N HIS A 134 -8.82 -9.83 10.78
CA HIS A 134 -8.62 -9.85 12.22
C HIS A 134 -8.06 -8.51 12.71
N SER A 135 -8.93 -7.62 13.20
CA SER A 135 -8.50 -6.33 13.76
C SER A 135 -7.69 -6.54 15.04
N GLY A 136 -6.58 -5.80 15.15
CA GLY A 136 -5.73 -5.75 16.33
C GLY A 136 -4.80 -6.94 16.53
N VAL A 137 -4.79 -7.92 15.63
CA VAL A 137 -3.88 -9.08 15.67
C VAL A 137 -2.50 -8.73 15.11
N HIS A 138 -2.49 -7.90 14.09
CA HIS A 138 -1.26 -7.39 13.47
C HIS A 138 -1.16 -5.88 13.59
N PRO A 139 0.04 -5.29 13.49
CA PRO A 139 0.18 -3.84 13.46
C PRO A 139 -0.64 -3.23 12.33
N ALA A 140 -1.39 -2.17 12.63
CA ALA A 140 -2.02 -1.38 11.58
C ALA A 140 -0.94 -0.75 10.70
N LEU A 141 -1.16 -0.77 9.39
CA LEU A 141 -0.29 -0.11 8.42
C LEU A 141 -0.91 1.23 8.01
N MET A 142 -0.08 2.26 7.92
CA MET A 142 -0.51 3.54 7.38
C MET A 142 -0.56 3.43 5.85
N GLU A 143 -1.74 3.62 5.29
CA GLU A 143 -2.01 3.61 3.86
C GLU A 143 -2.35 5.01 3.37
N ASP A 144 -1.73 5.41 2.28
CA ASP A 144 -1.92 6.71 1.63
C ASP A 144 -2.41 6.57 0.17
N LEU A 145 -2.48 7.69 -0.55
CA LEU A 145 -2.91 7.68 -1.95
C LEU A 145 -1.99 6.82 -2.84
N ALA A 146 -0.69 6.76 -2.56
CA ALA A 146 0.25 6.00 -3.39
C ALA A 146 -0.01 4.50 -3.27
N THR A 147 -0.21 3.98 -2.05
CA THR A 147 -0.54 2.56 -1.82
C THR A 147 -1.91 2.19 -2.38
N ALA A 148 -2.91 3.05 -2.23
CA ALA A 148 -4.21 2.86 -2.87
C ALA A 148 -4.08 2.80 -4.41
N ARG A 149 -3.30 3.69 -5.02
CA ARG A 149 -3.04 3.67 -6.48
C ARG A 149 -2.35 2.40 -6.95
N ILE A 150 -1.38 1.89 -6.19
CA ILE A 150 -0.72 0.61 -6.50
C ILE A 150 -1.76 -0.52 -6.49
N SER A 151 -2.61 -0.57 -5.48
CA SER A 151 -3.67 -1.58 -5.37
C SER A 151 -4.68 -1.50 -6.53
N VAL A 152 -5.08 -0.28 -6.94
CA VAL A 152 -5.91 -0.07 -8.14
C VAL A 152 -5.21 -0.55 -9.40
N ALA A 153 -3.93 -0.18 -9.58
CA ALA A 153 -3.15 -0.54 -10.77
C ALA A 153 -2.96 -2.06 -10.88
N GLN A 154 -2.62 -2.74 -9.79
CA GLN A 154 -2.48 -4.20 -9.77
C GLN A 154 -3.81 -4.89 -10.12
N THR A 155 -4.91 -4.43 -9.52
CA THR A 155 -6.24 -5.00 -9.79
C THR A 155 -6.65 -4.79 -11.25
N ALA A 156 -6.47 -3.59 -11.77
CA ALA A 156 -6.77 -3.29 -13.18
C ALA A 156 -5.88 -4.10 -14.15
N GLN A 157 -4.59 -4.24 -13.85
CA GLN A 157 -3.67 -5.06 -14.63
C GLN A 157 -4.13 -6.52 -14.69
N ARG A 158 -4.55 -7.09 -13.56
CA ARG A 158 -5.08 -8.46 -13.52
C ARG A 158 -6.30 -8.62 -14.41
N VAL A 159 -7.19 -7.63 -14.44
CA VAL A 159 -8.38 -7.62 -15.32
C VAL A 159 -7.98 -7.50 -16.79
N VAL A 160 -7.08 -6.56 -17.13
CA VAL A 160 -6.63 -6.35 -18.53
C VAL A 160 -6.01 -7.61 -19.13
N HIS A 161 -5.27 -8.37 -18.32
CA HIS A 161 -4.59 -9.58 -18.75
C HIS A 161 -5.40 -10.87 -18.49
N GLY A 162 -6.63 -10.78 -17.98
CA GLY A 162 -7.45 -11.95 -17.67
C GLY A 162 -6.73 -12.94 -16.74
N ALA A 163 -5.97 -12.42 -15.76
CA ALA A 163 -5.14 -13.26 -14.91
C ALA A 163 -5.99 -14.27 -14.13
N VAL A 164 -5.59 -15.54 -14.16
CA VAL A 164 -6.32 -16.61 -13.47
C VAL A 164 -5.89 -16.69 -12.01
N CYS A 165 -6.87 -16.76 -11.09
CA CYS A 165 -6.64 -16.95 -9.66
C CYS A 165 -6.14 -18.37 -9.39
N ALA A 166 -4.99 -18.51 -8.77
CA ALA A 166 -4.40 -19.81 -8.44
C ALA A 166 -5.15 -20.56 -7.34
N ASP A 167 -5.93 -19.86 -6.51
CA ASP A 167 -6.70 -20.37 -5.39
C ASP A 167 -8.15 -20.76 -5.75
N THR A 168 -8.71 -20.17 -6.81
CA THR A 168 -10.13 -20.37 -7.19
C THR A 168 -10.35 -20.70 -8.66
N GLU A 169 -9.29 -20.71 -9.47
CA GLU A 169 -9.31 -20.92 -10.92
C GLU A 169 -10.18 -19.92 -11.71
N ARG A 170 -10.66 -18.86 -11.06
CA ARG A 170 -11.46 -17.80 -11.68
C ARG A 170 -10.56 -16.80 -12.41
N SER A 171 -10.98 -16.39 -13.59
CA SER A 171 -10.33 -15.30 -14.31
C SER A 171 -10.70 -13.95 -13.71
N HIS A 172 -9.72 -13.02 -13.65
CA HIS A 172 -10.00 -11.64 -13.29
C HIS A 172 -10.74 -10.95 -14.43
N ASP A 173 -11.94 -10.50 -14.14
CA ASP A 173 -12.75 -9.62 -14.97
C ASP A 173 -13.46 -8.57 -14.11
N LEU A 174 -14.17 -7.64 -14.74
CA LEU A 174 -14.90 -6.61 -14.00
C LEU A 174 -16.05 -7.19 -13.17
N ALA A 175 -16.61 -8.34 -13.54
CA ALA A 175 -17.68 -8.99 -12.78
C ALA A 175 -17.14 -9.53 -11.45
N LEU A 176 -15.99 -10.22 -11.48
CA LEU A 176 -15.30 -10.66 -10.27
C LEU A 176 -14.94 -9.47 -9.37
N ILE A 177 -14.37 -8.39 -9.93
CA ILE A 177 -14.00 -7.22 -9.15
C ILE A 177 -15.21 -6.56 -8.49
N LYS A 178 -16.33 -6.50 -9.20
CA LYS A 178 -17.60 -5.98 -8.65
C LYS A 178 -18.11 -6.85 -7.49
N GLU A 179 -18.06 -8.17 -7.63
CA GLU A 179 -18.43 -9.11 -6.58
C GLU A 179 -17.56 -8.92 -5.33
N LEU A 180 -16.23 -8.92 -5.51
CA LEU A 180 -15.28 -8.73 -4.40
C LEU A 180 -15.45 -7.37 -3.71
N THR A 181 -15.68 -6.29 -4.48
CA THR A 181 -15.86 -4.96 -3.90
C THR A 181 -17.10 -4.90 -3.01
N ARG A 182 -18.20 -5.50 -3.45
CA ARG A 182 -19.43 -5.57 -2.66
C ARG A 182 -19.29 -6.42 -1.41
N SER A 183 -18.64 -7.58 -1.55
CA SER A 183 -18.38 -8.47 -0.42
C SER A 183 -17.53 -7.78 0.63
N GLU A 184 -16.40 -7.15 0.22
CA GLU A 184 -15.52 -6.47 1.16
C GLU A 184 -16.19 -5.27 1.84
N GLY A 185 -16.97 -4.48 1.10
CA GLY A 185 -17.72 -3.37 1.69
C GLY A 185 -18.73 -3.85 2.73
N ALA A 186 -19.43 -4.95 2.47
CA ALA A 186 -20.35 -5.57 3.42
C ALA A 186 -19.63 -6.08 4.67
N ASP A 187 -18.53 -6.81 4.50
CA ASP A 187 -17.71 -7.33 5.59
C ASP A 187 -17.15 -6.22 6.49
N ILE A 188 -16.68 -5.12 5.90
CA ILE A 188 -16.20 -3.96 6.67
C ILE A 188 -17.32 -3.38 7.52
N ILE A 189 -18.50 -3.16 6.94
CA ILE A 189 -19.66 -2.59 7.65
C ILE A 189 -20.11 -3.53 8.77
N GLU A 190 -20.14 -4.84 8.55
CA GLU A 190 -20.49 -5.84 9.55
C GLU A 190 -19.53 -5.81 10.73
N ARG A 191 -18.21 -5.79 10.47
CA ARG A 191 -17.19 -5.75 11.52
C ARG A 191 -17.22 -4.46 12.34
N LEU A 192 -17.54 -3.34 11.72
CA LEU A 192 -17.72 -2.08 12.43
C LEU A 192 -18.93 -2.14 13.40
N GLY A 193 -19.93 -2.95 13.09
CA GLY A 193 -21.10 -3.16 13.94
C GLY A 193 -21.73 -1.83 14.38
N ASN A 194 -21.90 -1.66 15.68
CA ASN A 194 -22.48 -0.45 16.28
C ASN A 194 -21.56 0.81 16.19
N LYS A 195 -20.28 0.64 15.81
CA LYS A 195 -19.37 1.78 15.55
C LYS A 195 -19.66 2.47 14.23
N ALA A 196 -20.37 1.80 13.31
CA ALA A 196 -20.76 2.36 12.02
C ALA A 196 -22.13 3.03 12.14
N ASP A 197 -22.14 4.35 12.28
CA ASP A 197 -23.35 5.14 12.13
C ASP A 197 -23.82 5.21 10.67
N SER A 198 -24.98 5.82 10.42
CA SER A 198 -25.54 5.94 9.08
C SER A 198 -24.63 6.69 8.12
N SER A 199 -23.90 7.69 8.59
CA SER A 199 -22.99 8.48 7.77
C SER A 199 -21.74 7.67 7.36
N THR A 200 -21.19 6.89 8.28
CA THR A 200 -20.09 5.96 8.02
C THR A 200 -20.49 4.89 6.99
N LYS A 201 -21.66 4.28 7.17
CA LYS A 201 -22.19 3.31 6.20
C LYS A 201 -22.41 3.93 4.80
N ALA A 202 -22.87 5.16 4.75
CA ALA A 202 -23.03 5.88 3.48
C ALA A 202 -21.67 6.13 2.78
N ARG A 203 -20.64 6.55 3.54
CA ARG A 203 -19.28 6.75 3.00
C ARG A 203 -18.69 5.46 2.46
N TYR A 204 -18.84 4.32 3.14
CA TYR A 204 -18.36 3.03 2.63
C TYR A 204 -19.06 2.61 1.33
N ARG A 205 -20.38 2.80 1.22
CA ARG A 205 -21.11 2.54 -0.03
C ARG A 205 -20.66 3.44 -1.18
N GLU A 206 -20.42 4.72 -0.90
CA GLU A 206 -19.85 5.67 -1.87
C GLU A 206 -18.42 5.24 -2.26
N SER A 207 -17.62 4.77 -1.30
CA SER A 207 -16.27 4.25 -1.55
C SER A 207 -16.27 3.07 -2.50
N GLU A 208 -17.16 2.09 -2.31
CA GLU A 208 -17.30 0.93 -3.22
C GLU A 208 -17.51 1.40 -4.68
N GLN A 209 -18.38 2.36 -4.89
CA GLN A 209 -18.68 2.88 -6.22
C GLN A 209 -17.48 3.60 -6.83
N ILE A 210 -16.81 4.45 -6.05
CA ILE A 210 -15.60 5.17 -6.49
C ILE A 210 -14.49 4.15 -6.85
N VAL A 211 -14.28 3.13 -6.02
CA VAL A 211 -13.29 2.08 -6.25
C VAL A 211 -13.53 1.38 -7.58
N LEU A 212 -14.75 0.96 -7.84
CA LEU A 212 -15.11 0.29 -9.09
C LEU A 212 -14.89 1.20 -10.31
N GLY A 213 -15.33 2.44 -10.24
CA GLY A 213 -15.11 3.43 -11.30
C GLY A 213 -13.61 3.70 -11.52
N TRP A 214 -12.83 3.75 -10.45
CA TRP A 214 -11.38 3.96 -10.51
C TRP A 214 -10.65 2.79 -11.18
N ILE A 215 -10.95 1.55 -10.77
CA ILE A 215 -10.38 0.35 -11.40
C ILE A 215 -10.78 0.29 -12.88
N LYS A 216 -12.05 0.52 -13.22
CA LYS A 216 -12.54 0.53 -14.60
C LYS A 216 -11.81 1.53 -15.48
N ARG A 217 -11.48 2.72 -14.96
CA ARG A 217 -10.67 3.71 -15.72
C ARG A 217 -9.26 3.22 -15.95
N TYR A 218 -8.63 2.61 -14.95
CA TYR A 218 -7.28 2.08 -15.08
C TYR A 218 -7.21 0.93 -16.10
N THR A 219 -8.27 0.12 -16.26
CA THR A 219 -8.32 -0.88 -17.35
C THR A 219 -8.34 -0.25 -18.74
N LYS A 220 -8.68 1.03 -18.84
CA LYS A 220 -8.66 1.82 -20.08
C LYS A 220 -7.45 2.75 -20.19
N PHE A 221 -6.43 2.52 -19.34
CA PHE A 221 -5.21 3.34 -19.25
C PHE A 221 -5.45 4.81 -18.88
N ASP A 222 -6.57 5.12 -18.25
CA ASP A 222 -6.80 6.43 -17.61
C ASP A 222 -6.29 6.38 -16.15
N PHE A 223 -5.03 6.80 -15.95
CA PHE A 223 -4.32 6.71 -14.67
C PHE A 223 -4.52 7.90 -13.75
N ARG A 224 -5.52 8.73 -13.98
CA ARG A 224 -5.86 9.81 -13.07
C ARG A 224 -6.34 9.26 -11.72
N SER A 225 -5.95 9.92 -10.65
CA SER A 225 -6.27 9.52 -9.28
C SER A 225 -7.32 10.43 -8.62
N LEU A 226 -7.64 10.17 -7.36
CA LEU A 226 -8.61 10.96 -6.59
C LEU A 226 -8.31 12.47 -6.62
N GLY A 227 -7.04 12.88 -6.53
CA GLY A 227 -6.63 14.28 -6.60
C GLY A 227 -6.85 14.98 -7.96
N SER A 228 -7.21 14.23 -9.00
CA SER A 228 -7.51 14.76 -10.34
C SER A 228 -9.00 15.09 -10.53
N TYR A 229 -9.84 14.85 -9.54
CA TYR A 229 -11.27 15.03 -9.60
C TYR A 229 -11.80 15.79 -8.40
N THR A 230 -12.88 16.54 -8.58
CA THR A 230 -13.67 17.06 -7.47
C THR A 230 -14.48 15.94 -6.81
N ARG A 231 -14.88 16.14 -5.56
CA ARG A 231 -15.74 15.18 -4.85
C ARG A 231 -17.06 14.94 -5.60
N ASP A 232 -17.65 16.00 -6.18
CA ASP A 232 -18.91 15.89 -6.94
C ASP A 232 -18.74 15.07 -8.22
N GLU A 233 -17.60 15.18 -8.89
CA GLU A 233 -17.28 14.35 -10.07
C GLU A 233 -17.13 12.88 -9.67
N LEU A 234 -16.45 12.60 -8.57
CA LEU A 234 -16.28 11.23 -8.06
C LEU A 234 -17.62 10.63 -7.66
N HIS A 235 -18.46 11.39 -6.98
CA HIS A 235 -19.80 10.95 -6.60
C HIS A 235 -20.64 10.58 -7.83
N ARG A 236 -20.71 11.47 -8.83
CA ARG A 236 -21.42 11.20 -10.09
C ARG A 236 -20.89 9.96 -10.81
N GLN A 237 -19.57 9.77 -10.83
CA GLN A 237 -18.96 8.58 -11.45
C GLN A 237 -19.33 7.29 -10.73
N GLY A 238 -19.38 7.31 -9.40
CA GLY A 238 -19.75 6.16 -8.60
C GLY A 238 -21.24 5.79 -8.68
N THR A 239 -22.12 6.74 -8.97
CA THR A 239 -23.57 6.53 -9.05
C THR A 239 -24.10 6.35 -10.46
N SER A 240 -23.26 6.56 -11.49
CA SER A 240 -23.67 6.39 -12.89
C SER A 240 -24.03 4.93 -13.20
N PRO A 241 -25.15 4.65 -13.88
CA PRO A 241 -25.49 3.30 -14.35
C PRO A 241 -24.40 2.68 -15.25
N ASP A 242 -23.65 3.53 -15.98
CA ASP A 242 -22.55 3.13 -16.86
C ASP A 242 -21.22 2.93 -16.11
N ALA A 243 -21.20 3.13 -14.78
CA ALA A 243 -20.03 2.85 -13.96
C ALA A 243 -19.70 1.34 -13.93
N PHE A 244 -20.63 0.47 -14.35
CA PHE A 244 -20.51 -0.98 -14.29
C PHE A 244 -21.00 -1.70 -15.54
#